data_ec04704676080af9cb90a5113c7f791b
#
_entry.id   ec04704676080af9cb90a5113c7f791b
#
_cell.length_a   1.000
_cell.length_b   1.000
_cell.length_c   1.000
_cell.angle_alpha   90.00
_cell.angle_beta   90.00
_cell.angle_gamma   90.00
#
_symmetry.space_group_name_H-M   'P 1'
#
loop_
_entity.id
_entity.type
_entity.pdbx_description
1 polymer ?
#
loop_
_entity_poly.entity_id
_entity_poly.type
_entity_poly.pdbx_seq_one_letter_code
_entity_poly.pdbx_strand_id
1 'polypeptide(L)'
;MVYEGNENYRMELTSLRARMDPCWYYYNGVSTFSSMAYEKVSNMQYHLGMFGNYINSYTYHRQTPVYNAFFALDYIVDNDQGSTAQMNEHYYERLFSKGKFTAYKNNYTLPVAFRANEEIKYWSHDNSNPFEVQSGLFE
;
A
#
# COMPACT_ATOMS: atom_id res chain seq x y z
N MET A 1 0.61 8.28 18.15
CA MET A 1 1.80 7.95 17.34
C MET A 1 2.04 6.48 17.60
N VAL A 2 1.93 5.64 16.57
CA VAL A 2 2.19 4.20 16.68
C VAL A 2 3.71 4.02 16.62
N TYR A 3 4.39 4.19 17.73
CA TYR A 3 5.84 4.08 17.80
C TYR A 3 6.18 2.92 18.73
N GLU A 4 6.33 1.73 18.18
CA GLU A 4 6.86 0.55 18.88
C GLU A 4 8.33 0.28 18.50
N GLY A 5 9.14 1.32 18.43
CA GLY A 5 10.61 1.15 18.36
C GLY A 5 11.18 0.55 17.08
N ASN A 6 10.37 0.29 16.06
CA ASN A 6 10.83 -0.15 14.75
C ASN A 6 10.84 1.04 13.79
N GLU A 7 12.02 1.61 13.56
CA GLU A 7 12.20 2.76 12.67
C GLU A 7 11.90 2.47 11.19
N ASN A 8 11.71 1.20 10.83
CA ASN A 8 11.56 0.74 9.44
C ASN A 8 10.15 0.29 9.08
N TYR A 9 9.11 0.74 9.79
CA TYR A 9 7.73 0.42 9.42
C TYR A 9 7.26 1.22 8.21
N ARG A 10 6.32 0.65 7.45
CA ARG A 10 5.56 1.36 6.42
C ARG A 10 4.10 1.47 6.81
N MET A 11 3.49 2.58 6.42
CA MET A 11 2.07 2.80 6.63
C MET A 11 1.45 3.59 5.49
N GLU A 12 0.13 3.47 5.34
CA GLU A 12 -0.65 4.33 4.45
C GLU A 12 -1.98 4.74 5.05
N LEU A 13 -2.50 5.85 4.55
CA LEU A 13 -3.86 6.31 4.83
C LEU A 13 -4.81 5.77 3.77
N THR A 14 -6.00 5.33 4.14
CA THR A 14 -7.00 4.84 3.18
C THR A 14 -7.52 5.94 2.24
N SER A 15 -7.41 7.19 2.64
CA SER A 15 -7.74 8.36 1.82
C SER A 15 -6.72 9.48 2.05
N LEU A 16 -5.92 9.74 1.04
CA LEU A 16 -4.90 10.79 1.06
C LEU A 16 -5.50 12.15 0.71
N ARG A 17 -5.00 13.20 1.33
CA ARG A 17 -5.33 14.60 0.97
C ARG A 17 -4.52 15.06 -0.24
N ALA A 18 -3.30 14.61 -0.32
CA ALA A 18 -2.40 14.87 -1.43
C ALA A 18 -1.49 13.66 -1.67
N ARG A 19 -1.04 13.48 -2.91
CA ARG A 19 -0.14 12.39 -3.31
C ARG A 19 1.20 12.41 -2.57
N MET A 20 1.52 13.52 -1.92
CA MET A 20 2.74 13.74 -1.16
C MET A 20 2.51 13.67 0.36
N ASP A 21 1.37 13.19 0.82
CA ASP A 21 1.08 13.06 2.25
C ASP A 21 2.19 12.32 3.03
N PRO A 22 2.80 11.23 2.51
CA PRO A 22 3.95 10.61 3.18
C PRO A 22 5.08 11.58 3.48
N CYS A 23 5.43 12.45 2.53
CA CYS A 23 6.46 13.47 2.73
C CYS A 23 6.01 14.59 3.67
N TRP A 24 4.76 15.04 3.56
CA TRP A 24 4.22 16.11 4.39
C TRP A 24 4.10 15.73 5.87
N TYR A 25 3.74 14.46 6.12
CA TYR A 25 3.51 13.97 7.48
C TYR A 25 4.63 13.08 8.02
N TYR A 26 5.77 13.00 7.30
CA TYR A 26 6.97 12.27 7.72
C TYR A 26 6.71 10.81 8.09
N TYR A 27 6.04 10.07 7.20
CA TYR A 27 5.89 8.63 7.36
C TYR A 27 6.36 7.85 6.10
N ASN A 28 6.72 6.60 6.27
CA ASN A 28 7.17 5.75 5.18
C ASN A 28 5.96 5.16 4.45
N GLY A 29 5.42 5.90 3.48
CA GLY A 29 4.31 5.48 2.63
C GLY A 29 4.79 4.93 1.29
N VAL A 30 3.81 4.51 0.47
CA VAL A 30 4.05 4.08 -0.91
C VAL A 30 3.58 5.10 -1.94
N SER A 31 2.72 6.03 -1.55
CA SER A 31 2.19 7.05 -2.45
C SER A 31 3.23 8.10 -2.79
N THR A 32 3.25 8.53 -4.05
CA THR A 32 4.17 9.57 -4.50
C THR A 32 3.66 10.34 -5.72
N PHE A 33 4.16 11.56 -5.85
CA PHE A 33 4.20 12.34 -7.07
C PHE A 33 5.56 13.01 -7.18
N SER A 34 6.25 12.82 -8.29
CA SER A 34 7.51 13.50 -8.54
C SER A 34 7.80 13.56 -10.03
N SER A 35 8.26 14.70 -10.52
CA SER A 35 8.78 14.81 -11.90
C SER A 35 9.99 13.91 -12.15
N MET A 36 10.62 13.41 -11.08
CA MET A 36 11.76 12.49 -11.14
C MET A 36 11.35 11.04 -10.84
N ALA A 37 10.03 10.75 -10.71
CA ALA A 37 9.56 9.40 -10.50
C ALA A 37 9.90 8.50 -11.69
N TYR A 38 10.21 7.24 -11.38
CA TYR A 38 10.57 6.28 -12.40
C TYR A 38 9.31 5.78 -13.12
N GLU A 39 9.20 6.05 -14.42
CA GLU A 39 8.02 5.73 -15.23
C GLU A 39 7.61 4.25 -15.13
N LYS A 40 8.57 3.33 -15.19
CA LYS A 40 8.28 1.90 -15.08
C LYS A 40 7.66 1.52 -13.74
N VAL A 41 8.08 2.17 -12.65
CA VAL A 41 7.48 1.95 -11.32
C VAL A 41 6.06 2.53 -11.28
N SER A 42 5.85 3.71 -11.83
CA SER A 42 4.52 4.32 -11.91
C SER A 42 3.55 3.48 -12.75
N ASN A 43 4.03 2.94 -13.86
CA ASN A 43 3.29 2.03 -14.72
C ASN A 43 2.93 0.72 -13.99
N MET A 44 3.88 0.07 -13.34
CA MET A 44 3.66 -1.12 -12.53
C MET A 44 2.61 -0.86 -11.42
N GLN A 45 2.75 0.23 -10.68
CA GLN A 45 1.81 0.60 -9.61
C GLN A 45 0.39 0.83 -10.13
N TYR A 46 0.26 1.42 -11.31
CA TYR A 46 -1.03 1.60 -11.97
C TYR A 46 -1.69 0.24 -12.27
N HIS A 47 -0.95 -0.70 -12.86
CA HIS A 47 -1.46 -2.05 -13.15
C HIS A 47 -1.74 -2.88 -11.89
N LEU A 48 -1.09 -2.56 -10.77
CA LEU A 48 -1.42 -3.12 -9.46
C LEU A 48 -2.66 -2.47 -8.81
N GLY A 49 -3.31 -1.51 -9.48
CA GLY A 49 -4.56 -0.89 -9.03
C GLY A 49 -4.38 0.41 -8.24
N MET A 50 -3.19 0.97 -8.21
CA MET A 50 -2.98 2.29 -7.61
C MET A 50 -3.59 3.39 -8.47
N PHE A 51 -4.23 4.36 -7.82
CA PHE A 51 -4.76 5.52 -8.52
C PHE A 51 -3.63 6.47 -8.92
N GLY A 52 -3.58 6.88 -10.19
CA GLY A 52 -2.53 7.79 -10.64
C GLY A 52 -2.44 7.89 -12.15
N ASN A 53 -1.23 8.14 -12.64
CA ASN A 53 -0.91 8.09 -14.06
C ASN A 53 0.22 7.09 -14.32
N TYR A 54 0.49 6.78 -15.56
CA TYR A 54 1.53 5.82 -15.95
C TYR A 54 2.96 6.36 -15.83
N ILE A 55 3.13 7.65 -15.53
CA ILE A 55 4.39 8.35 -15.75
C ILE A 55 5.10 8.66 -14.43
N ASN A 56 4.45 9.41 -13.53
CA ASN A 56 5.16 10.02 -12.42
C ASN A 56 4.36 10.12 -11.12
N SER A 57 3.22 9.44 -11.03
CA SER A 57 2.42 9.46 -9.82
C SER A 57 1.59 8.21 -9.62
N TYR A 58 1.53 7.78 -8.39
CA TYR A 58 0.61 6.76 -7.91
C TYR A 58 0.21 7.06 -6.48
N THR A 59 -1.04 6.74 -6.16
CA THR A 59 -1.67 7.11 -4.89
C THR A 59 -2.39 5.90 -4.34
N TYR A 60 -2.09 5.58 -3.10
CA TYR A 60 -2.79 4.54 -2.37
C TYR A 60 -4.26 4.92 -2.16
N HIS A 61 -5.14 3.99 -2.44
CA HIS A 61 -6.55 4.12 -2.12
C HIS A 61 -7.15 2.73 -1.91
N ARG A 62 -7.22 2.29 -0.66
CA ARG A 62 -7.86 1.02 -0.24
C ARG A 62 -7.44 -0.19 -1.08
N GLN A 63 -6.20 -0.51 -1.01
CA GLN A 63 -5.64 -1.66 -1.71
C GLN A 63 -6.04 -2.99 -1.04
N THR A 64 -5.83 -4.08 -1.77
CA THR A 64 -6.08 -5.43 -1.28
C THR A 64 -5.10 -5.82 -0.17
N PRO A 65 -5.42 -6.84 0.66
CA PRO A 65 -4.46 -7.42 1.59
C PRO A 65 -3.19 -7.93 0.91
N VAL A 66 -3.30 -8.45 -0.31
CA VAL A 66 -2.17 -8.92 -1.14
C VAL A 66 -1.21 -7.77 -1.44
N TYR A 67 -1.72 -6.65 -1.95
CA TYR A 67 -0.93 -5.46 -2.19
C TYR A 67 -0.25 -4.97 -0.91
N ASN A 68 -1.01 -4.86 0.17
CA ASN A 68 -0.51 -4.37 1.46
C ASN A 68 0.59 -5.26 2.04
N ALA A 69 0.46 -6.58 1.89
CA ALA A 69 1.48 -7.54 2.31
C ALA A 69 2.76 -7.39 1.46
N PHE A 70 2.62 -7.37 0.15
CA PHE A 70 3.75 -7.32 -0.79
C PHE A 70 4.57 -6.02 -0.66
N PHE A 71 3.91 -4.88 -0.45
CA PHE A 71 4.57 -3.59 -0.28
C PHE A 71 4.97 -3.29 1.17
N ALA A 72 4.95 -4.28 2.04
CA ALA A 72 5.38 -4.16 3.43
C ALA A 72 4.62 -3.06 4.20
N LEU A 73 3.31 -2.93 4.00
CA LEU A 73 2.49 -1.99 4.75
C LEU A 73 2.10 -2.61 6.09
N ASP A 74 2.87 -2.28 7.12
CA ASP A 74 2.67 -2.76 8.49
C ASP A 74 1.42 -2.17 9.12
N TYR A 75 1.13 -0.90 8.79
CA TYR A 75 -0.01 -0.20 9.35
C TYR A 75 -0.86 0.45 8.26
N ILE A 76 -2.17 0.36 8.44
CA ILE A 76 -3.15 1.09 7.63
C ILE A 76 -3.94 2.00 8.56
N VAL A 77 -3.99 3.28 8.23
CA VAL A 77 -4.80 4.25 8.97
C VAL A 77 -6.03 4.58 8.14
N ASP A 78 -7.17 4.09 8.61
CA ASP A 78 -8.45 4.43 8.00
C ASP A 78 -8.88 5.82 8.47
N ASN A 79 -9.04 6.72 7.50
CA ASN A 79 -9.47 8.10 7.70
C ASN A 79 -10.68 8.47 6.85
N ASP A 80 -11.31 7.49 6.25
CA ASP A 80 -12.45 7.71 5.37
C ASP A 80 -13.77 7.63 6.15
N GLN A 81 -14.32 8.79 6.41
CA GLN A 81 -15.63 8.93 7.04
C GLN A 81 -16.73 8.54 6.05
N GLY A 82 -17.29 7.38 6.20
CA GLY A 82 -18.45 6.93 5.43
C GLY A 82 -18.17 5.75 4.52
N SER A 83 -16.99 5.22 4.56
CA SER A 83 -16.75 3.92 3.98
C SER A 83 -17.33 2.81 4.86
N THR A 84 -18.18 2.02 4.26
CA THR A 84 -18.69 0.78 4.83
C THR A 84 -17.72 -0.40 4.66
N ALA A 85 -16.63 -0.22 3.95
CA ALA A 85 -15.61 -1.25 3.81
C ALA A 85 -14.85 -1.38 5.13
N GLN A 86 -15.36 -2.23 6.00
CA GLN A 86 -14.67 -2.61 7.22
C GLN A 86 -13.37 -3.30 6.86
N MET A 87 -12.30 -2.92 7.56
CA MET A 87 -11.05 -3.67 7.54
C MET A 87 -11.34 -5.07 8.10
N ASN A 88 -11.08 -6.09 7.29
CA ASN A 88 -11.37 -7.47 7.69
C ASN A 88 -10.44 -7.88 8.84
N GLU A 89 -11.03 -8.25 9.97
CA GLU A 89 -10.32 -8.63 11.19
C GLU A 89 -9.42 -9.87 11.01
N HIS A 90 -9.66 -10.66 9.99
CA HIS A 90 -8.77 -11.76 9.63
C HIS A 90 -7.39 -11.28 9.19
N TYR A 91 -7.33 -10.17 8.46
CA TYR A 91 -6.09 -9.60 7.93
C TYR A 91 -5.51 -8.49 8.80
N TYR A 92 -6.36 -7.78 9.56
CA TYR A 92 -5.97 -6.56 10.24
C TYR A 92 -6.43 -6.58 11.70
N GLU A 93 -5.51 -6.24 12.59
CA GLU A 93 -5.77 -6.01 14.00
C GLU A 93 -6.05 -4.53 14.24
N ARG A 94 -7.21 -4.21 14.82
CA ARG A 94 -7.54 -2.85 15.22
C ARG A 94 -6.73 -2.45 16.44
N LEU A 95 -5.91 -1.41 16.33
CA LEU A 95 -5.07 -0.93 17.43
C LEU A 95 -5.80 0.13 18.28
N PHE A 96 -6.19 1.24 17.66
CA PHE A 96 -6.89 2.32 18.35
C PHE A 96 -7.64 3.22 17.36
N SER A 97 -8.53 4.07 17.91
CA SER A 97 -9.21 5.11 17.15
C SER A 97 -9.08 6.47 17.84
N LYS A 98 -8.92 7.52 17.04
CA LYS A 98 -8.89 8.90 17.51
C LYS A 98 -9.64 9.81 16.52
N GLY A 99 -10.77 10.33 16.96
CA GLY A 99 -11.65 11.10 16.09
C GLY A 99 -12.15 10.25 14.93
N LYS A 100 -11.89 10.67 13.70
CA LYS A 100 -12.24 9.96 12.48
C LYS A 100 -11.21 8.92 12.02
N PHE A 101 -10.08 8.84 12.68
CA PHE A 101 -8.99 7.95 12.29
C PHE A 101 -9.04 6.66 13.10
N THR A 102 -8.84 5.55 12.43
CA THR A 102 -8.65 4.24 13.06
C THR A 102 -7.38 3.60 12.51
N ALA A 103 -6.47 3.22 13.40
CA ALA A 103 -5.24 2.56 13.04
C ALA A 103 -5.39 1.04 13.13
N TYR A 104 -4.89 0.37 12.12
CA TYR A 104 -4.87 -1.08 12.01
C TYR A 104 -3.45 -1.57 11.76
N LYS A 105 -3.10 -2.70 12.36
CA LYS A 105 -1.88 -3.45 12.07
C LYS A 105 -2.20 -4.54 11.06
N ASN A 106 -1.36 -4.69 10.06
CA ASN A 106 -1.45 -5.78 9.10
C ASN A 106 -0.77 -7.04 9.67
N ASN A 107 -1.51 -8.14 9.74
CA ASN A 107 -1.03 -9.40 10.30
C ASN A 107 -0.17 -10.22 9.33
N TYR A 108 -0.17 -9.87 8.06
CA TYR A 108 0.46 -10.65 6.97
C TYR A 108 1.47 -9.85 6.17
N THR A 109 2.16 -8.91 6.80
CA THR A 109 3.16 -8.08 6.12
C THR A 109 4.39 -8.92 5.76
N LEU A 110 4.84 -8.82 4.51
CA LEU A 110 6.15 -9.29 4.11
C LEU A 110 7.23 -8.27 4.54
N PRO A 111 8.43 -8.72 4.87
CA PRO A 111 9.54 -7.78 5.11
C PRO A 111 9.88 -7.02 3.82
N VAL A 112 10.48 -5.82 3.96
CA VAL A 112 10.89 -4.97 2.82
C VAL A 112 11.82 -5.71 1.84
N ALA A 113 12.58 -6.67 2.35
CA ALA A 113 13.41 -7.56 1.55
C ALA A 113 13.10 -9.01 1.94
N PHE A 114 12.70 -9.80 0.98
CA PHE A 114 12.36 -11.21 1.16
C PHE A 114 12.91 -12.05 0.02
N ARG A 115 13.02 -13.34 0.27
CA ARG A 115 13.44 -14.31 -0.74
C ARG A 115 12.22 -14.80 -1.52
N ALA A 116 12.27 -14.72 -2.83
CA ALA A 116 11.24 -15.24 -3.71
C ALA A 116 11.77 -16.40 -4.57
N ASN A 117 10.85 -17.18 -5.14
CA ASN A 117 11.17 -18.17 -6.15
C ASN A 117 11.70 -17.49 -7.42
N GLU A 118 12.56 -18.19 -8.18
CA GLU A 118 13.05 -17.69 -9.47
C GLU A 118 11.95 -17.42 -10.49
N GLU A 119 10.80 -18.03 -10.33
CA GLU A 119 9.63 -17.86 -11.22
C GLU A 119 9.08 -16.44 -11.19
N ILE A 120 9.32 -15.66 -10.13
CA ILE A 120 8.93 -14.25 -10.06
C ILE A 120 9.51 -13.40 -11.21
N LYS A 121 10.60 -13.83 -11.82
CA LYS A 121 11.18 -13.15 -13.01
C LYS A 121 10.28 -13.21 -14.25
N TYR A 122 9.31 -14.11 -14.26
CA TYR A 122 8.32 -14.24 -15.34
C TYR A 122 7.02 -13.52 -15.04
N TRP A 123 6.88 -12.98 -13.84
CA TRP A 123 5.73 -12.17 -13.51
C TRP A 123 5.64 -10.95 -14.42
N SER A 124 4.45 -10.69 -14.94
CA SER A 124 4.16 -9.54 -15.79
C SER A 124 2.98 -8.76 -15.23
N HIS A 125 3.01 -7.46 -15.41
CA HIS A 125 1.90 -6.57 -15.08
C HIS A 125 1.14 -6.07 -16.31
N ASP A 126 1.24 -6.78 -17.43
CA ASP A 126 0.61 -6.36 -18.71
C ASP A 126 -0.90 -6.63 -18.75
N ASN A 127 -1.48 -7.24 -17.71
CA ASN A 127 -2.91 -7.47 -17.61
C ASN A 127 -3.64 -6.19 -17.18
N SER A 128 -4.83 -5.96 -17.74
CA SER A 128 -5.69 -4.82 -17.39
C SER A 128 -6.47 -5.02 -16.10
N ASN A 129 -6.51 -6.24 -15.57
CA ASN A 129 -7.19 -6.56 -14.31
C ASN A 129 -6.20 -6.55 -13.14
N PRO A 130 -6.24 -5.54 -12.25
CA PRO A 130 -5.31 -5.44 -11.13
C PRO A 130 -5.31 -6.65 -10.19
N PHE A 131 -6.45 -7.34 -10.06
CA PHE A 131 -6.54 -8.51 -9.19
C PHE A 131 -5.77 -9.70 -9.76
N GLU A 132 -5.79 -9.89 -11.08
CA GLU A 132 -5.00 -10.92 -11.75
C GLU A 132 -3.50 -10.60 -11.68
N VAL A 133 -3.13 -9.33 -11.88
CA VAL A 133 -1.74 -8.87 -11.72
C VAL A 133 -1.23 -9.15 -10.31
N GLN A 134 -2.05 -8.87 -9.28
CA GLN A 134 -1.68 -9.12 -7.89
C GLN A 134 -1.62 -10.62 -7.55
N SER A 135 -2.55 -11.43 -8.07
CA SER A 135 -2.55 -12.89 -7.85
C SER A 135 -1.28 -13.54 -8.36
N GLY A 136 -0.82 -13.15 -9.54
CA GLY A 136 0.42 -13.66 -10.12
C GLY A 136 1.70 -13.35 -9.32
N LEU A 137 1.64 -12.52 -8.28
CA LEU A 137 2.77 -12.32 -7.37
C LEU A 137 2.96 -13.48 -6.37
N PHE A 138 1.95 -14.35 -6.23
CA PHE A 138 1.90 -15.40 -5.20
C PHE A 138 1.70 -16.81 -5.80
N GLU A 139 1.68 -16.93 -7.11
CA GLU A 139 1.70 -18.18 -7.85
C GLU A 139 3.14 -18.63 -8.14
#